data_eca486deb7cf17d21b6f10470dceb7e2
#
_entry.id   eca486deb7cf17d21b6f10470dceb7e2
#
_cell.length_a   1.000
_cell.length_b   1.000
_cell.length_c   1.000
_cell.angle_alpha   90.00
_cell.angle_beta   90.00
_cell.angle_gamma   90.00
#
_symmetry.space_group_name_H-M   'P 1'
#
loop_
_entity.id
_entity.type
_entity.pdbx_description
1 polymer ?
#
loop_
_entity_poly.entity_id
_entity_poly.type
_entity_poly.pdbx_seq_one_letter_code
_entity_poly.pdbx_strand_id
1 'polypeptide(L)'
;GHNHPAVIEAVHKALEQGLSFGAPTEREVELAEEIVRLVPSIEMVRLTSSGTEAGMSAIRLARGATQRPRIVKFEGCYHGHADALLVKAGSGLATFGTATSAGVPAEVVQHTLVLEYNNVAQLDEAFAIHGPEIAGLIIEPIAGNMNFVRPTPAFIQRCRELCTQHGALLIIDEVMTGFRVALGGAQSVLKVKPDITVLGKVIGGGMPLAAFGASRDIMQHLAPLGPVYQAGTLSGNPVATACGLATLREIQKPGFYEALGQRTRSLVDGLQAAAREAGVPLVTESEGGMFGFFLLDQLPRNYTQVMKSDGARFNTLFHG
;
A
#
# COMPACT_ATOMS: atom_id res chain seq x y z
N GLY A 1 -0.90 3.25 -17.53
CA GLY A 1 -1.30 4.55 -18.12
C GLY A 1 -2.75 4.58 -18.48
N HIS A 2 -3.30 5.76 -18.50
CA HIS A 2 -4.68 5.94 -18.89
C HIS A 2 -4.82 5.66 -20.39
N ASN A 3 -5.70 4.71 -20.76
CA ASN A 3 -6.02 4.39 -22.15
C ASN A 3 -4.81 3.88 -23.00
N HIS A 4 -3.94 3.03 -22.42
CA HIS A 4 -2.85 2.43 -23.18
C HIS A 4 -3.41 1.45 -24.23
N PRO A 5 -3.01 1.55 -25.54
CA PRO A 5 -3.60 0.74 -26.61
C PRO A 5 -3.57 -0.76 -26.36
N ALA A 6 -2.42 -1.31 -25.94
CA ALA A 6 -2.28 -2.74 -25.65
C ALA A 6 -3.17 -3.22 -24.50
N VAL A 7 -3.41 -2.37 -23.49
CA VAL A 7 -4.30 -2.68 -22.37
C VAL A 7 -5.76 -2.67 -22.83
N ILE A 8 -6.17 -1.66 -23.62
CA ILE A 8 -7.50 -1.57 -24.18
C ILE A 8 -7.81 -2.75 -25.10
N GLU A 9 -6.87 -3.14 -25.96
CA GLU A 9 -7.01 -4.31 -26.82
C GLU A 9 -7.21 -5.61 -26.02
N ALA A 10 -6.43 -5.81 -24.96
CA ALA A 10 -6.57 -6.97 -24.10
C ALA A 10 -7.95 -7.03 -23.41
N VAL A 11 -8.46 -5.88 -22.97
CA VAL A 11 -9.81 -5.76 -22.37
C VAL A 11 -10.88 -6.10 -23.42
N HIS A 12 -10.82 -5.56 -24.63
CA HIS A 12 -11.78 -5.89 -25.71
C HIS A 12 -11.82 -7.38 -26.01
N LYS A 13 -10.67 -8.03 -26.15
CA LYS A 13 -10.59 -9.48 -26.34
C LYS A 13 -11.18 -10.29 -25.18
N ALA A 14 -11.01 -9.80 -23.94
CA ALA A 14 -11.59 -10.46 -22.78
C ALA A 14 -13.10 -10.36 -22.73
N LEU A 15 -13.68 -9.21 -23.11
CA LEU A 15 -15.14 -9.01 -23.19
C LEU A 15 -15.83 -10.01 -24.11
N GLU A 16 -15.21 -10.37 -25.23
CA GLU A 16 -15.74 -11.34 -26.20
C GLU A 16 -15.80 -12.77 -25.64
N GLN A 17 -15.03 -13.07 -24.59
CA GLN A 17 -14.88 -14.42 -24.02
C GLN A 17 -15.72 -14.66 -22.78
N GLY A 18 -16.36 -13.62 -22.24
CA GLY A 18 -17.22 -13.67 -21.06
C GLY A 18 -16.68 -12.91 -19.86
N LEU A 19 -17.59 -12.55 -18.95
CA LEU A 19 -17.31 -11.62 -17.84
C LEU A 19 -17.07 -12.30 -16.50
N SER A 20 -17.66 -13.49 -16.28
CA SER A 20 -17.57 -14.24 -15.01
C SER A 20 -17.92 -15.71 -15.23
N PHE A 21 -17.21 -16.61 -14.58
CA PHE A 21 -17.35 -18.04 -14.76
C PHE A 21 -17.68 -18.81 -13.47
N GLY A 22 -17.60 -18.19 -12.30
CA GLY A 22 -17.80 -18.88 -11.02
C GLY A 22 -16.75 -19.95 -10.72
N ALA A 23 -15.64 -19.95 -11.44
CA ALA A 23 -14.50 -20.86 -11.30
C ALA A 23 -13.22 -20.15 -11.69
N PRO A 24 -12.04 -20.59 -11.19
CA PRO A 24 -10.75 -20.04 -11.60
C PRO A 24 -10.54 -20.13 -13.13
N THR A 25 -9.93 -19.12 -13.70
CA THR A 25 -9.61 -19.03 -15.13
C THR A 25 -8.11 -19.13 -15.35
N GLU A 26 -7.68 -19.50 -16.57
CA GLU A 26 -6.27 -19.50 -16.95
C GLU A 26 -5.60 -18.15 -16.71
N ARG A 27 -6.31 -17.04 -17.00
CA ARG A 27 -5.78 -15.68 -16.78
C ARG A 27 -5.58 -15.33 -15.32
N GLU A 28 -6.39 -15.86 -14.41
CA GLU A 28 -6.13 -15.72 -12.97
C GLU A 28 -4.83 -16.41 -12.57
N VAL A 29 -4.60 -17.62 -13.10
CA VAL A 29 -3.36 -18.37 -12.86
C VAL A 29 -2.17 -17.61 -13.42
N GLU A 30 -2.23 -17.18 -14.69
CA GLU A 30 -1.16 -16.37 -15.32
C GLU A 30 -0.84 -15.11 -14.51
N LEU A 31 -1.87 -14.39 -14.04
CA LEU A 31 -1.66 -13.18 -13.24
C LEU A 31 -1.04 -13.49 -11.88
N ALA A 32 -1.49 -14.57 -11.24
CA ALA A 32 -0.93 -15.02 -9.96
C ALA A 32 0.55 -15.41 -10.10
N GLU A 33 0.90 -16.19 -11.13
CA GLU A 33 2.27 -16.58 -11.45
C GLU A 33 3.15 -15.36 -11.75
N GLU A 34 2.62 -14.39 -12.49
CA GLU A 34 3.32 -13.16 -12.82
C GLU A 34 3.58 -12.30 -11.57
N ILE A 35 2.61 -12.15 -10.67
CA ILE A 35 2.79 -11.45 -9.40
C ILE A 35 3.85 -12.15 -8.54
N VAL A 36 3.79 -13.46 -8.41
CA VAL A 36 4.77 -14.26 -7.64
C VAL A 36 6.18 -14.11 -8.23
N ARG A 37 6.31 -14.10 -9.55
CA ARG A 37 7.59 -13.90 -10.23
C ARG A 37 8.19 -12.51 -10.02
N LEU A 38 7.34 -11.47 -10.00
CA LEU A 38 7.76 -10.06 -9.92
C LEU A 38 7.95 -9.55 -8.49
N VAL A 39 7.32 -10.17 -7.50
CA VAL A 39 7.35 -9.76 -6.09
C VAL A 39 7.91 -10.89 -5.23
N PRO A 40 9.24 -10.93 -4.98
CA PRO A 40 9.90 -12.07 -4.34
C PRO A 40 9.49 -12.37 -2.90
N SER A 41 8.74 -11.49 -2.25
CA SER A 41 8.14 -11.72 -0.92
C SER A 41 6.87 -12.58 -0.97
N ILE A 42 6.31 -12.81 -2.16
CA ILE A 42 5.07 -13.55 -2.39
C ILE A 42 5.37 -14.92 -2.99
N GLU A 43 4.94 -15.99 -2.32
CA GLU A 43 4.94 -17.36 -2.84
C GLU A 43 3.54 -17.84 -3.21
N MET A 44 2.51 -17.25 -2.58
CA MET A 44 1.10 -17.43 -2.90
C MET A 44 0.37 -16.11 -2.84
N VAL A 45 -0.59 -15.91 -3.74
CA VAL A 45 -1.36 -14.68 -3.86
C VAL A 45 -2.86 -14.98 -3.88
N ARG A 46 -3.66 -14.09 -3.30
CA ARG A 46 -5.12 -14.09 -3.38
C ARG A 46 -5.57 -12.78 -4.03
N LEU A 47 -6.35 -12.90 -5.12
CA LEU A 47 -6.94 -11.74 -5.80
C LEU A 47 -8.17 -11.23 -5.03
N THR A 48 -8.36 -9.92 -5.09
CA THR A 48 -9.51 -9.18 -4.56
C THR A 48 -9.92 -8.09 -5.54
N SER A 49 -11.03 -7.41 -5.32
CA SER A 49 -11.51 -6.36 -6.23
C SER A 49 -11.02 -4.96 -5.86
N SER A 50 -10.52 -4.77 -4.64
CA SER A 50 -10.05 -3.45 -4.16
C SER A 50 -8.91 -3.57 -3.16
N GLY A 51 -8.12 -2.48 -3.04
CA GLY A 51 -7.10 -2.37 -1.99
C GLY A 51 -7.68 -2.44 -0.57
N THR A 52 -8.92 -1.98 -0.37
CA THR A 52 -9.64 -2.12 0.89
C THR A 52 -9.87 -3.58 1.25
N GLU A 53 -10.36 -4.39 0.32
CA GLU A 53 -10.56 -5.83 0.53
C GLU A 53 -9.21 -6.54 0.78
N ALA A 54 -8.18 -6.17 0.03
CA ALA A 54 -6.85 -6.73 0.21
C ALA A 54 -6.26 -6.40 1.58
N GLY A 55 -6.32 -5.12 2.02
CA GLY A 55 -5.86 -4.69 3.35
C GLY A 55 -6.66 -5.31 4.49
N MET A 56 -7.99 -5.33 4.38
CA MET A 56 -8.88 -6.01 5.33
C MET A 56 -8.53 -7.50 5.47
N SER A 57 -8.28 -8.16 4.35
CA SER A 57 -7.95 -9.58 4.34
C SER A 57 -6.55 -9.86 4.89
N ALA A 58 -5.58 -8.97 4.59
CA ALA A 58 -4.22 -9.06 5.11
C ALA A 58 -4.17 -8.97 6.64
N ILE A 59 -4.89 -8.01 7.25
CA ILE A 59 -4.94 -7.91 8.73
C ILE A 59 -5.70 -9.08 9.36
N ARG A 60 -6.76 -9.59 8.71
CA ARG A 60 -7.46 -10.79 9.16
C ARG A 60 -6.55 -12.02 9.10
N LEU A 61 -5.78 -12.16 8.02
CA LEU A 61 -4.80 -13.23 7.87
C LEU A 61 -3.71 -13.14 8.95
N ALA A 62 -3.18 -11.95 9.21
CA ALA A 62 -2.19 -11.75 10.25
C ALA A 62 -2.72 -12.16 11.64
N ARG A 63 -3.94 -11.74 11.97
CA ARG A 63 -4.61 -12.14 13.22
C ARG A 63 -4.82 -13.65 13.30
N GLY A 64 -5.29 -14.28 12.22
CA GLY A 64 -5.53 -15.71 12.16
C GLY A 64 -4.24 -16.55 12.25
N ALA A 65 -3.19 -16.14 11.56
CA ALA A 65 -1.91 -16.85 11.56
C ALA A 65 -1.17 -16.73 12.90
N THR A 66 -1.24 -15.59 13.56
CA THR A 66 -0.55 -15.35 14.84
C THR A 66 -1.40 -15.64 16.08
N GLN A 67 -2.70 -15.79 15.93
CA GLN A 67 -3.69 -15.90 17.02
C GLN A 67 -3.64 -14.70 17.99
N ARG A 68 -3.38 -13.50 17.46
CA ARG A 68 -3.24 -12.24 18.21
C ARG A 68 -4.21 -11.19 17.70
N PRO A 69 -4.75 -10.30 18.56
CA PRO A 69 -5.80 -9.36 18.16
C PRO A 69 -5.29 -8.03 17.59
N ARG A 70 -4.11 -7.57 17.98
CA ARG A 70 -3.67 -6.17 17.77
C ARG A 70 -3.00 -5.96 16.43
N ILE A 71 -3.29 -4.79 15.84
CA ILE A 71 -2.61 -4.28 14.64
C ILE A 71 -1.98 -2.94 14.97
N VAL A 72 -0.76 -2.73 14.50
CA VAL A 72 -0.09 -1.43 14.51
C VAL A 72 -0.25 -0.80 13.14
N LYS A 73 -0.62 0.48 13.08
CA LYS A 73 -0.59 1.32 11.87
C LYS A 73 0.00 2.70 12.19
N PHE A 74 0.18 3.54 11.18
CA PHE A 74 0.77 4.86 11.36
C PHE A 74 -0.21 5.98 11.01
N GLU A 75 -0.11 7.09 11.75
CA GLU A 75 -0.89 8.29 11.50
C GLU A 75 -0.58 8.85 10.10
N GLY A 76 -1.61 9.32 9.40
CA GLY A 76 -1.52 9.79 8.03
C GLY A 76 -1.47 8.70 6.96
N CYS A 77 -1.26 7.42 7.33
CA CYS A 77 -1.36 6.29 6.40
C CYS A 77 -2.81 5.82 6.25
N TYR A 78 -3.15 5.41 5.01
CA TYR A 78 -4.48 4.89 4.66
C TYR A 78 -4.34 3.49 4.05
N HIS A 79 -5.14 2.56 4.55
CA HIS A 79 -5.10 1.15 4.16
C HIS A 79 -6.48 0.61 3.76
N GLY A 80 -7.31 1.46 3.16
CA GLY A 80 -8.70 1.14 2.86
C GLY A 80 -9.66 1.52 4.00
N HIS A 81 -10.96 1.32 3.76
CA HIS A 81 -12.03 1.77 4.65
C HIS A 81 -12.65 0.63 5.48
N ALA A 82 -11.91 -0.44 5.75
CA ALA A 82 -12.32 -1.41 6.77
C ALA A 82 -12.34 -0.74 8.15
N ASP A 83 -13.39 -0.95 8.92
CA ASP A 83 -13.64 -0.25 10.19
C ASP A 83 -12.42 -0.26 11.13
N ALA A 84 -11.76 -1.42 11.27
CA ALA A 84 -10.57 -1.55 12.11
C ALA A 84 -9.37 -0.68 11.67
N LEU A 85 -9.40 -0.13 10.46
CA LEU A 85 -8.34 0.73 9.90
C LEU A 85 -8.73 2.22 9.83
N LEU A 86 -10.01 2.54 10.07
CA LEU A 86 -10.52 3.91 10.15
C LEU A 86 -10.32 4.48 11.56
N VAL A 87 -9.06 4.68 11.91
CA VAL A 87 -8.65 5.05 13.27
C VAL A 87 -7.51 6.08 13.21
N LYS A 88 -7.54 7.06 14.12
CA LYS A 88 -6.50 8.08 14.32
C LYS A 88 -5.82 7.90 15.67
N ALA A 89 -4.65 8.51 15.86
CA ALA A 89 -3.92 8.48 17.12
C ALA A 89 -4.77 8.94 18.32
N GLY A 90 -4.60 8.30 19.44
CA GLY A 90 -5.12 8.75 20.73
C GLY A 90 -4.28 9.88 21.32
N SER A 91 -4.67 10.37 22.50
CA SER A 91 -4.04 11.53 23.17
C SER A 91 -2.74 11.23 23.91
N GLY A 92 -2.16 10.04 23.83
CA GLY A 92 -0.95 9.66 24.55
C GLY A 92 -0.01 8.78 23.71
N LEU A 93 1.20 8.54 24.23
CA LEU A 93 2.17 7.61 23.65
C LEU A 93 1.58 6.20 23.63
N ALA A 94 1.69 5.49 22.50
CA ALA A 94 1.21 4.12 22.30
C ALA A 94 -0.22 3.84 22.79
N THR A 95 -1.12 4.83 22.69
CA THR A 95 -2.52 4.69 23.11
C THR A 95 -3.42 4.16 21.98
N PHE A 96 -4.53 3.52 22.39
CA PHE A 96 -5.55 3.08 21.44
C PHE A 96 -6.14 4.28 20.71
N GLY A 97 -6.33 4.13 19.42
CA GLY A 97 -6.89 5.16 18.56
C GLY A 97 -8.40 5.36 18.78
N THR A 98 -8.88 6.47 18.28
CA THR A 98 -10.33 6.78 18.19
C THR A 98 -10.79 6.66 16.75
N ALA A 99 -12.04 6.22 16.54
CA ALA A 99 -12.60 6.13 15.19
C ALA A 99 -12.53 7.48 14.44
N THR A 100 -12.15 7.44 13.16
CA THR A 100 -12.08 8.63 12.29
C THR A 100 -13.35 8.86 11.49
N SER A 101 -14.24 7.88 11.46
CA SER A 101 -15.50 7.95 10.71
C SER A 101 -16.69 7.77 11.65
N ALA A 102 -17.74 8.54 11.43
CA ALA A 102 -19.05 8.24 12.00
C ALA A 102 -19.50 6.85 11.53
N GLY A 103 -20.17 6.12 12.40
CA GLY A 103 -20.65 4.76 12.14
C GLY A 103 -19.67 3.64 12.48
N VAL A 104 -18.42 3.96 12.85
CA VAL A 104 -17.46 2.96 13.34
C VAL A 104 -17.55 2.86 14.86
N PRO A 105 -17.96 1.71 15.43
CA PRO A 105 -18.03 1.51 16.87
C PRO A 105 -16.65 1.54 17.53
N ALA A 106 -16.55 2.05 18.77
CA ALA A 106 -15.28 2.13 19.50
C ALA A 106 -14.64 0.75 19.71
N GLU A 107 -15.45 -0.28 19.91
CA GLU A 107 -15.03 -1.66 20.13
C GLU A 107 -14.28 -2.24 18.92
N VAL A 108 -14.59 -1.78 17.70
CA VAL A 108 -13.93 -2.27 16.47
C VAL A 108 -12.51 -1.74 16.37
N VAL A 109 -12.24 -0.52 16.83
CA VAL A 109 -10.93 0.12 16.74
C VAL A 109 -10.03 -0.11 17.96
N GLN A 110 -10.55 -0.67 19.05
CA GLN A 110 -9.80 -0.89 20.30
C GLN A 110 -8.55 -1.79 20.16
N HIS A 111 -8.46 -2.55 19.11
CA HIS A 111 -7.32 -3.43 18.81
C HIS A 111 -6.34 -2.83 17.77
N THR A 112 -6.50 -1.56 17.41
CA THR A 112 -5.61 -0.90 16.46
C THR A 112 -4.84 0.21 17.17
N LEU A 113 -3.50 0.02 17.24
CA LEU A 113 -2.56 1.01 17.74
C LEU A 113 -2.17 1.94 16.59
N VAL A 114 -2.22 3.24 16.81
CA VAL A 114 -1.80 4.23 15.82
C VAL A 114 -0.58 4.98 16.35
N LEU A 115 0.53 4.85 15.63
CA LEU A 115 1.82 5.43 15.98
C LEU A 115 2.19 6.54 15.01
N GLU A 116 3.10 7.40 15.41
CA GLU A 116 3.65 8.43 14.55
C GLU A 116 4.64 7.81 13.56
N TYR A 117 4.50 8.16 12.28
CA TYR A 117 5.40 7.73 11.21
C TYR A 117 6.83 8.29 11.44
N ASN A 118 7.86 7.48 11.26
CA ASN A 118 9.27 7.81 11.55
C ASN A 118 9.65 8.01 13.02
N ASN A 119 8.78 7.65 13.97
CA ASN A 119 9.08 7.72 15.40
C ASN A 119 9.52 6.35 15.94
N VAL A 120 10.84 6.09 15.94
CA VAL A 120 11.43 4.82 16.41
C VAL A 120 11.16 4.60 17.91
N ALA A 121 11.23 5.65 18.71
CA ALA A 121 11.04 5.53 20.17
C ALA A 121 9.61 5.09 20.52
N GLN A 122 8.60 5.68 19.86
CA GLN A 122 7.21 5.29 20.04
C GLN A 122 6.94 3.86 19.54
N LEU A 123 7.61 3.45 18.46
CA LEU A 123 7.53 2.09 17.93
C LEU A 123 8.11 1.09 18.94
N ASP A 124 9.30 1.36 19.51
CA ASP A 124 9.94 0.52 20.53
C ASP A 124 9.06 0.38 21.77
N GLU A 125 8.49 1.49 22.25
CA GLU A 125 7.59 1.51 23.40
C GLU A 125 6.33 0.66 23.15
N ALA A 126 5.71 0.79 21.99
CA ALA A 126 4.52 0.02 21.64
C ALA A 126 4.78 -1.49 21.62
N PHE A 127 5.92 -1.92 21.09
CA PHE A 127 6.30 -3.33 21.09
C PHE A 127 6.77 -3.82 22.46
N ALA A 128 7.40 -2.99 23.27
CA ALA A 128 7.76 -3.35 24.65
C ALA A 128 6.50 -3.62 25.51
N ILE A 129 5.45 -2.81 25.35
CA ILE A 129 4.22 -2.94 26.13
C ILE A 129 3.28 -4.02 25.55
N HIS A 130 3.10 -4.07 24.23
CA HIS A 130 2.06 -4.84 23.56
C HIS A 130 2.57 -5.96 22.65
N GLY A 131 3.89 -6.14 22.53
CA GLY A 131 4.51 -7.08 21.58
C GLY A 131 3.87 -8.47 21.53
N PRO A 132 3.57 -9.13 22.68
CA PRO A 132 2.92 -10.45 22.69
C PRO A 132 1.51 -10.48 22.08
N GLU A 133 0.83 -9.35 21.98
CA GLU A 133 -0.55 -9.24 21.47
C GLU A 133 -0.59 -8.70 20.02
N ILE A 134 0.53 -8.20 19.48
CA ILE A 134 0.60 -7.64 18.13
C ILE A 134 0.61 -8.78 17.11
N ALA A 135 -0.43 -8.85 16.29
CA ALA A 135 -0.55 -9.75 15.15
C ALA A 135 0.31 -9.28 13.98
N GLY A 136 0.29 -7.98 13.72
CA GLY A 136 1.05 -7.39 12.62
C GLY A 136 1.12 -5.88 12.69
N LEU A 137 2.05 -5.36 11.92
CA LEU A 137 2.27 -3.94 11.68
C LEU A 137 2.03 -3.68 10.20
N ILE A 138 1.09 -2.77 9.86
CA ILE A 138 0.81 -2.37 8.49
C ILE A 138 1.34 -0.97 8.21
N ILE A 139 2.05 -0.80 7.08
CA ILE A 139 2.71 0.45 6.71
C ILE A 139 2.63 0.70 5.20
N GLU A 140 2.37 1.95 4.80
CA GLU A 140 2.72 2.42 3.46
C GLU A 140 4.25 2.62 3.40
N PRO A 141 4.98 1.93 2.53
CA PRO A 141 6.45 2.01 2.48
C PRO A 141 6.96 3.37 2.01
N ILE A 142 6.17 4.08 1.22
CA ILE A 142 6.24 5.52 0.97
C ILE A 142 4.81 6.01 1.15
N ALA A 143 4.59 6.87 2.15
CA ALA A 143 3.26 7.27 2.53
C ALA A 143 2.66 8.27 1.54
N GLY A 144 1.98 7.75 0.52
CA GLY A 144 1.33 8.52 -0.53
C GLY A 144 0.09 9.25 -0.06
N ASN A 145 -0.60 8.74 0.97
CA ASN A 145 -1.74 9.42 1.56
C ASN A 145 -1.35 10.63 2.42
N MET A 146 -0.05 10.77 2.73
CA MET A 146 0.55 12.00 3.26
C MET A 146 1.22 12.85 2.15
N ASN A 147 0.79 12.73 0.90
CA ASN A 147 1.33 13.30 -0.31
C ASN A 147 2.64 12.64 -0.81
N PHE A 148 3.66 12.51 -0.03
CA PHE A 148 4.85 11.68 -0.28
C PHE A 148 5.81 11.78 0.92
N VAL A 149 5.65 10.92 1.89
CA VAL A 149 6.57 10.88 3.05
C VAL A 149 7.34 9.58 3.05
N ARG A 150 8.68 9.66 3.02
CA ARG A 150 9.55 8.49 3.08
C ARG A 150 9.78 8.03 4.51
N PRO A 151 9.88 6.72 4.73
CA PRO A 151 10.45 6.22 5.97
C PRO A 151 11.95 6.50 6.01
N THR A 152 12.46 6.81 7.18
CA THR A 152 13.92 6.78 7.37
C THR A 152 14.42 5.33 7.30
N PRO A 153 15.66 5.08 6.82
CA PRO A 153 16.20 3.72 6.80
C PRO A 153 16.17 3.04 8.17
N ALA A 154 16.47 3.78 9.23
CA ALA A 154 16.43 3.27 10.60
C ALA A 154 15.00 2.85 11.02
N PHE A 155 14.00 3.64 10.66
CA PHE A 155 12.61 3.37 11.02
C PHE A 155 12.06 2.11 10.34
N ILE A 156 12.23 1.98 9.02
CA ILE A 156 11.70 0.81 8.31
C ILE A 156 12.43 -0.49 8.69
N GLN A 157 13.73 -0.42 8.94
CA GLN A 157 14.48 -1.57 9.44
C GLN A 157 14.02 -1.94 10.85
N ARG A 158 13.77 -0.93 11.73
CA ARG A 158 13.26 -1.19 13.06
C ARG A 158 11.88 -1.82 13.06
N CYS A 159 10.99 -1.42 12.13
CA CYS A 159 9.70 -2.11 11.92
C CYS A 159 9.91 -3.61 11.62
N ARG A 160 10.85 -3.94 10.74
CA ARG A 160 11.17 -5.34 10.40
C ARG A 160 11.74 -6.11 11.59
N GLU A 161 12.70 -5.52 12.29
CA GLU A 161 13.36 -6.14 13.45
C GLU A 161 12.36 -6.48 14.55
N LEU A 162 11.53 -5.51 14.95
CA LEU A 162 10.55 -5.70 16.02
C LEU A 162 9.48 -6.74 15.63
N CYS A 163 9.00 -6.71 14.40
CA CYS A 163 8.09 -7.75 13.94
C CYS A 163 8.73 -9.14 14.04
N THR A 164 9.98 -9.28 13.61
CA THR A 164 10.73 -10.55 13.71
C THR A 164 10.94 -10.99 15.17
N GLN A 165 11.38 -10.05 16.03
CA GLN A 165 11.66 -10.31 17.43
C GLN A 165 10.43 -10.77 18.21
N HIS A 166 9.27 -10.19 17.92
CA HIS A 166 8.03 -10.46 18.64
C HIS A 166 7.12 -11.48 17.93
N GLY A 167 7.52 -12.00 16.75
CA GLY A 167 6.70 -12.92 15.97
C GLY A 167 5.41 -12.27 15.43
N ALA A 168 5.42 -10.95 15.23
CA ALA A 168 4.39 -10.21 14.54
C ALA A 168 4.69 -10.19 13.03
N LEU A 169 3.67 -9.99 12.18
CA LEU A 169 3.83 -9.96 10.73
C LEU A 169 3.98 -8.52 10.23
N LEU A 170 5.05 -8.24 9.47
CA LEU A 170 5.20 -6.98 8.75
C LEU A 170 4.36 -7.01 7.47
N ILE A 171 3.37 -6.13 7.39
CA ILE A 171 2.49 -5.97 6.23
C ILE A 171 2.90 -4.69 5.51
N ILE A 172 3.42 -4.80 4.29
CA ILE A 172 3.72 -3.63 3.46
C ILE A 172 2.55 -3.41 2.50
N ASP A 173 1.92 -2.24 2.62
CA ASP A 173 0.86 -1.79 1.74
C ASP A 173 1.46 -1.11 0.50
N GLU A 174 1.59 -1.88 -0.56
CA GLU A 174 2.08 -1.47 -1.87
C GLU A 174 0.93 -1.06 -2.83
N VAL A 175 -0.27 -0.80 -2.33
CA VAL A 175 -1.41 -0.41 -3.18
C VAL A 175 -1.09 0.83 -4.00
N MET A 176 -0.34 1.80 -3.46
CA MET A 176 0.13 2.98 -4.20
C MET A 176 1.49 2.75 -4.87
N THR A 177 2.41 2.10 -4.21
CA THR A 177 3.82 2.02 -4.60
C THR A 177 4.15 0.81 -5.47
N GLY A 178 3.41 -0.28 -5.33
CA GLY A 178 3.62 -1.51 -6.08
C GLY A 178 3.55 -1.28 -7.59
N PHE A 179 4.59 -1.70 -8.29
CA PHE A 179 4.74 -1.50 -9.74
C PHE A 179 4.70 -0.03 -10.22
N ARG A 180 4.62 0.91 -9.30
CA ARG A 180 4.63 2.34 -9.61
C ARG A 180 6.01 2.96 -9.43
N VAL A 181 6.66 2.68 -8.30
CA VAL A 181 7.98 3.26 -8.00
C VAL A 181 9.11 2.45 -8.60
N ALA A 182 8.94 1.14 -8.67
CA ALA A 182 9.84 0.19 -9.31
C ALA A 182 9.08 -1.10 -9.67
N LEU A 183 9.65 -1.97 -10.49
CA LEU A 183 9.06 -3.26 -10.85
C LEU A 183 8.83 -4.16 -9.62
N GLY A 184 9.75 -4.15 -8.66
CA GLY A 184 9.62 -4.87 -7.38
C GLY A 184 8.93 -4.08 -6.26
N GLY A 185 8.27 -2.94 -6.58
CA GLY A 185 7.64 -2.06 -5.60
C GLY A 185 8.63 -1.32 -4.70
N ALA A 186 8.11 -0.60 -3.70
CA ALA A 186 8.94 0.13 -2.75
C ALA A 186 9.73 -0.78 -1.81
N GLN A 187 9.26 -1.99 -1.54
CA GLN A 187 10.01 -2.98 -0.76
C GLN A 187 11.39 -3.29 -1.37
N SER A 188 11.49 -3.30 -2.70
CA SER A 188 12.76 -3.49 -3.41
C SER A 188 13.68 -2.27 -3.29
N VAL A 189 13.12 -1.06 -3.36
CA VAL A 189 13.85 0.22 -3.20
C VAL A 189 14.36 0.37 -1.76
N LEU A 190 13.53 0.06 -0.77
CA LEU A 190 13.85 0.17 0.65
C LEU A 190 14.65 -1.02 1.19
N LYS A 191 14.81 -2.08 0.39
CA LYS A 191 15.52 -3.33 0.75
C LYS A 191 14.94 -3.96 2.03
N VAL A 192 13.62 -3.98 2.15
CA VAL A 192 12.90 -4.60 3.26
C VAL A 192 12.02 -5.71 2.73
N LYS A 193 12.07 -6.89 3.37
CA LYS A 193 11.20 -8.03 3.03
C LYS A 193 10.03 -8.08 3.99
N PRO A 194 8.78 -7.85 3.54
CA PRO A 194 7.59 -8.05 4.36
C PRO A 194 7.25 -9.53 4.52
N ASP A 195 6.35 -9.80 5.47
CA ASP A 195 5.70 -11.10 5.61
C ASP A 195 4.44 -11.17 4.73
N ILE A 196 3.71 -10.05 4.62
CA ILE A 196 2.53 -9.92 3.75
C ILE A 196 2.70 -8.66 2.89
N THR A 197 2.41 -8.78 1.60
CA THR A 197 2.36 -7.65 0.67
C THR A 197 0.92 -7.44 0.20
N VAL A 198 0.45 -6.18 0.23
CA VAL A 198 -0.85 -5.77 -0.30
C VAL A 198 -0.63 -4.99 -1.59
N LEU A 199 -1.34 -5.35 -2.65
CA LEU A 199 -1.22 -4.77 -3.99
C LEU A 199 -2.57 -4.26 -4.48
N GLY A 200 -2.55 -3.27 -5.37
CA GLY A 200 -3.75 -2.70 -6.00
C GLY A 200 -3.40 -1.72 -7.12
N LYS A 201 -4.31 -0.85 -7.45
CA LYS A 201 -4.14 0.23 -8.45
C LYS A 201 -3.43 -0.24 -9.74
N VAL A 202 -2.10 -0.19 -9.81
CA VAL A 202 -1.33 -0.51 -11.03
C VAL A 202 -1.57 -1.93 -11.51
N ILE A 203 -1.68 -2.92 -10.61
CA ILE A 203 -1.92 -4.31 -11.02
C ILE A 203 -3.27 -4.51 -11.72
N GLY A 204 -4.23 -3.63 -11.48
CA GLY A 204 -5.52 -3.64 -12.16
C GLY A 204 -5.53 -2.92 -13.51
N GLY A 205 -4.50 -2.10 -13.80
CA GLY A 205 -4.39 -1.38 -15.07
C GLY A 205 -5.51 -0.38 -15.37
N GLY A 206 -6.41 -0.17 -14.41
CA GLY A 206 -7.62 0.67 -14.52
C GLY A 206 -8.91 -0.07 -14.16
N MET A 207 -8.87 -1.39 -14.05
CA MET A 207 -9.98 -2.23 -13.62
C MET A 207 -9.92 -2.53 -12.11
N PRO A 208 -11.06 -2.89 -11.47
CA PRO A 208 -11.13 -3.26 -10.08
C PRO A 208 -10.42 -4.59 -9.84
N LEU A 209 -9.14 -4.50 -9.48
CA LEU A 209 -8.26 -5.61 -9.16
C LEU A 209 -7.27 -5.17 -8.09
N ALA A 210 -7.15 -5.99 -7.08
CA ALA A 210 -6.13 -5.90 -6.05
C ALA A 210 -5.73 -7.32 -5.61
N ALA A 211 -4.74 -7.42 -4.74
CA ALA A 211 -4.27 -8.70 -4.25
C ALA A 211 -3.58 -8.54 -2.89
N PHE A 212 -3.48 -9.62 -2.16
CA PHE A 212 -2.53 -9.76 -1.06
C PHE A 212 -1.84 -11.11 -1.17
N GLY A 213 -0.59 -11.16 -0.76
CA GLY A 213 0.20 -12.39 -0.85
C GLY A 213 1.30 -12.43 0.20
N ALA A 214 1.80 -13.63 0.46
CA ALA A 214 2.80 -13.93 1.46
C ALA A 214 3.54 -15.23 1.11
N SER A 215 4.38 -15.71 2.04
CA SER A 215 4.92 -17.07 1.99
C SER A 215 3.79 -18.11 2.01
N ARG A 216 4.07 -19.30 1.52
CA ARG A 216 3.11 -20.41 1.52
C ARG A 216 2.62 -20.73 2.94
N ASP A 217 3.52 -20.71 3.92
CA ASP A 217 3.18 -21.01 5.33
C ASP A 217 2.15 -20.03 5.91
N ILE A 218 2.22 -18.75 5.55
CA ILE A 218 1.24 -17.76 5.99
C ILE A 218 -0.07 -17.93 5.19
N MET A 219 0.02 -18.05 3.87
CA MET A 219 -1.17 -18.10 3.00
C MET A 219 -2.01 -19.35 3.18
N GLN A 220 -1.46 -20.47 3.63
CA GLN A 220 -2.24 -21.70 3.91
C GLN A 220 -3.20 -21.56 5.10
N HIS A 221 -3.09 -20.50 5.91
CA HIS A 221 -4.13 -20.19 6.90
C HIS A 221 -5.45 -19.70 6.27
N LEU A 222 -5.46 -19.34 4.98
CA LEU A 222 -6.68 -18.96 4.27
C LEU A 222 -7.52 -20.19 3.87
N ALA A 223 -8.83 -20.05 3.94
CA ALA A 223 -9.77 -21.02 3.40
C ALA A 223 -9.52 -21.23 1.87
N PRO A 224 -9.64 -22.47 1.35
CA PRO A 224 -10.09 -23.69 2.02
C PRO A 224 -9.02 -24.45 2.80
N LEU A 225 -7.75 -24.04 2.75
CA LEU A 225 -6.64 -24.73 3.41
C LEU A 225 -6.63 -24.50 4.93
N GLY A 226 -7.04 -23.32 5.37
CA GLY A 226 -7.06 -22.91 6.76
C GLY A 226 -8.39 -22.24 7.16
N PRO A 227 -8.50 -21.78 8.43
CA PRO A 227 -9.75 -21.27 8.97
C PRO A 227 -10.04 -19.80 8.64
N VAL A 228 -9.10 -19.06 8.07
CA VAL A 228 -9.27 -17.62 7.78
C VAL A 228 -10.09 -17.43 6.51
N TYR A 229 -11.28 -16.86 6.64
CA TYR A 229 -12.20 -16.70 5.51
C TYR A 229 -11.93 -15.43 4.70
N GLN A 230 -11.90 -15.58 3.39
CA GLN A 230 -11.91 -14.51 2.40
C GLN A 230 -12.61 -15.01 1.14
N ALA A 231 -13.53 -14.22 0.60
CA ALA A 231 -14.20 -14.50 -0.67
C ALA A 231 -14.60 -13.19 -1.37
N GLY A 232 -14.73 -13.25 -2.68
CA GLY A 232 -15.22 -12.16 -3.52
C GLY A 232 -15.64 -12.74 -4.87
N THR A 233 -16.92 -12.72 -5.17
CA THR A 233 -17.49 -13.36 -6.38
C THR A 233 -16.83 -12.90 -7.68
N LEU A 234 -16.48 -11.63 -7.79
CA LEU A 234 -15.86 -11.04 -8.99
C LEU A 234 -14.36 -10.79 -8.85
N SER A 235 -13.75 -11.23 -7.75
CA SER A 235 -12.30 -11.15 -7.59
C SER A 235 -11.64 -12.05 -8.63
N GLY A 236 -10.70 -11.49 -9.40
CA GLY A 236 -10.05 -12.23 -10.48
C GLY A 236 -10.89 -12.41 -11.74
N ASN A 237 -11.92 -11.59 -11.94
CA ASN A 237 -12.74 -11.67 -13.16
C ASN A 237 -11.90 -11.51 -14.44
N PRO A 238 -12.31 -12.14 -15.56
CA PRO A 238 -11.52 -12.21 -16.80
C PRO A 238 -11.10 -10.87 -17.39
N VAL A 239 -11.92 -9.85 -17.24
CA VAL A 239 -11.65 -8.51 -17.79
C VAL A 239 -10.59 -7.79 -16.97
N ALA A 240 -10.72 -7.83 -15.63
CA ALA A 240 -9.75 -7.20 -14.73
C ALA A 240 -8.39 -7.91 -14.78
N THR A 241 -8.35 -9.25 -14.86
CA THR A 241 -7.11 -10.01 -15.00
C THR A 241 -6.41 -9.76 -16.34
N ALA A 242 -7.17 -9.68 -17.45
CA ALA A 242 -6.62 -9.33 -18.76
C ALA A 242 -6.00 -7.92 -18.77
N CYS A 243 -6.70 -6.96 -18.15
CA CYS A 243 -6.21 -5.59 -17.99
C CYS A 243 -4.91 -5.55 -17.17
N GLY A 244 -4.88 -6.25 -16.04
CA GLY A 244 -3.71 -6.35 -15.16
C GLY A 244 -2.52 -6.99 -15.87
N LEU A 245 -2.70 -8.14 -16.50
CA LEU A 245 -1.64 -8.85 -17.25
C LEU A 245 -1.05 -7.97 -18.36
N ALA A 246 -1.91 -7.32 -19.16
CA ALA A 246 -1.43 -6.43 -20.20
C ALA A 246 -0.63 -5.26 -19.63
N THR A 247 -1.07 -4.70 -18.50
CA THR A 247 -0.34 -3.64 -17.82
C THR A 247 1.02 -4.12 -17.30
N LEU A 248 1.07 -5.27 -16.63
CA LEU A 248 2.33 -5.83 -16.14
C LEU A 248 3.32 -6.13 -17.27
N ARG A 249 2.84 -6.61 -18.42
CA ARG A 249 3.69 -6.83 -19.61
C ARG A 249 4.28 -5.53 -20.15
N GLU A 250 3.48 -4.45 -20.18
CA GLU A 250 3.96 -3.14 -20.65
C GLU A 250 5.03 -2.53 -19.76
N ILE A 251 4.86 -2.58 -18.43
CA ILE A 251 5.81 -1.98 -17.49
C ILE A 251 7.13 -2.75 -17.35
N GLN A 252 7.20 -3.97 -17.84
CA GLN A 252 8.42 -4.80 -17.88
C GLN A 252 9.30 -4.52 -19.11
N LYS A 253 8.84 -3.72 -20.07
CA LYS A 253 9.64 -3.39 -21.25
C LYS A 253 10.95 -2.69 -20.83
N PRO A 254 12.08 -3.02 -21.46
CA PRO A 254 13.35 -2.37 -21.17
C PRO A 254 13.24 -0.84 -21.23
N GLY A 255 13.85 -0.14 -20.29
CA GLY A 255 13.83 1.33 -20.21
C GLY A 255 12.54 1.96 -19.69
N PHE A 256 11.51 1.16 -19.34
CA PHE A 256 10.23 1.72 -18.88
C PHE A 256 10.38 2.57 -17.61
N TYR A 257 11.00 2.04 -16.57
CA TYR A 257 11.15 2.75 -15.30
C TYR A 257 12.16 3.88 -15.36
N GLU A 258 13.20 3.77 -16.17
CA GLU A 258 14.15 4.85 -16.43
C GLU A 258 13.44 6.06 -17.06
N ALA A 259 12.66 5.83 -18.12
CA ALA A 259 11.89 6.86 -18.80
C ALA A 259 10.80 7.46 -17.90
N LEU A 260 10.10 6.62 -17.12
CA LEU A 260 9.09 7.07 -16.17
C LEU A 260 9.71 7.97 -15.09
N GLY A 261 10.79 7.53 -14.46
CA GLY A 261 11.50 8.28 -13.44
C GLY A 261 12.07 9.61 -13.96
N GLN A 262 12.58 9.62 -15.20
CA GLN A 262 13.07 10.85 -15.83
C GLN A 262 11.94 11.87 -16.05
N ARG A 263 10.79 11.43 -16.57
CA ARG A 263 9.61 12.31 -16.74
C ARG A 263 9.11 12.86 -15.41
N THR A 264 9.08 12.04 -14.38
CA THR A 264 8.67 12.47 -13.04
C THR A 264 9.62 13.50 -12.47
N ARG A 265 10.95 13.28 -12.56
CA ARG A 265 11.95 14.26 -12.13
C ARG A 265 11.82 15.58 -12.90
N SER A 266 11.70 15.54 -14.22
CA SER A 266 11.51 16.77 -15.02
C SER A 266 10.29 17.58 -14.57
N LEU A 267 9.20 16.90 -14.18
CA LEU A 267 8.00 17.57 -13.66
C LEU A 267 8.30 18.26 -12.31
N VAL A 268 8.87 17.54 -11.36
CA VAL A 268 9.12 18.11 -10.01
C VAL A 268 10.19 19.17 -10.01
N ASP A 269 11.21 19.07 -10.88
CA ASP A 269 12.23 20.10 -11.08
C ASP A 269 11.62 21.39 -11.66
N GLY A 270 10.69 21.24 -12.62
CA GLY A 270 9.93 22.36 -13.18
C GLY A 270 9.05 23.05 -12.14
N LEU A 271 8.35 22.27 -11.29
CA LEU A 271 7.55 22.82 -10.20
C LEU A 271 8.42 23.61 -9.20
N GLN A 272 9.59 23.08 -8.83
CA GLN A 272 10.51 23.78 -7.94
C GLN A 272 11.09 25.05 -8.56
N ALA A 273 11.40 25.05 -9.87
CA ALA A 273 11.88 26.23 -10.58
C ALA A 273 10.81 27.34 -10.59
N ALA A 274 9.58 27.00 -10.97
CA ALA A 274 8.46 27.96 -10.98
C ALA A 274 8.16 28.52 -9.57
N ALA A 275 8.20 27.66 -8.54
CA ALA A 275 8.00 28.13 -7.17
C ALA A 275 9.10 29.11 -6.71
N ARG A 276 10.37 28.84 -7.05
CA ARG A 276 11.48 29.78 -6.76
C ARG A 276 11.31 31.13 -7.45
N GLU A 277 10.92 31.12 -8.72
CA GLU A 277 10.65 32.37 -9.47
C GLU A 277 9.49 33.17 -8.85
N ALA A 278 8.47 32.45 -8.34
CA ALA A 278 7.32 33.05 -7.67
C ALA A 278 7.58 33.45 -6.20
N GLY A 279 8.75 33.15 -5.64
CA GLY A 279 9.07 33.40 -4.22
C GLY A 279 8.20 32.53 -3.25
N VAL A 280 7.75 31.37 -3.69
CA VAL A 280 6.90 30.45 -2.88
C VAL A 280 7.77 29.33 -2.33
N PRO A 281 7.77 29.07 -1.01
CA PRO A 281 8.45 27.91 -0.46
C PRO A 281 7.79 26.63 -0.97
N LEU A 282 8.56 25.78 -1.63
CA LEU A 282 8.09 24.50 -2.15
C LEU A 282 9.23 23.48 -2.17
N VAL A 283 8.98 22.35 -1.55
CA VAL A 283 9.87 21.19 -1.61
C VAL A 283 9.16 20.02 -2.28
N THR A 284 9.90 19.24 -3.05
CA THR A 284 9.38 18.07 -3.78
C THR A 284 10.22 16.85 -3.48
N GLU A 285 9.61 15.68 -3.61
CA GLU A 285 10.30 14.39 -3.65
C GLU A 285 9.63 13.46 -4.64
N SER A 286 10.40 12.52 -5.23
CA SER A 286 9.85 11.55 -6.19
C SER A 286 10.60 10.23 -6.17
N GLU A 287 9.89 9.14 -6.57
CA GLU A 287 10.44 7.83 -6.82
C GLU A 287 9.67 7.15 -7.96
N GLY A 288 10.38 6.73 -9.02
CA GLY A 288 9.75 6.13 -10.19
C GLY A 288 8.62 7.00 -10.76
N GLY A 289 7.40 6.48 -10.79
CA GLY A 289 6.20 7.18 -11.25
C GLY A 289 5.37 7.84 -10.14
N MET A 290 5.96 8.09 -8.98
CA MET A 290 5.30 8.71 -7.83
C MET A 290 6.06 9.96 -7.39
N PHE A 291 5.33 11.02 -7.04
CA PHE A 291 5.91 12.25 -6.51
C PHE A 291 4.95 12.92 -5.53
N GLY A 292 5.49 13.83 -4.73
CA GLY A 292 4.76 14.74 -3.88
C GLY A 292 5.44 16.10 -3.80
N PHE A 293 4.69 17.12 -3.41
CA PHE A 293 5.22 18.45 -3.13
C PHE A 293 4.54 19.07 -1.92
N PHE A 294 5.28 19.90 -1.20
CA PHE A 294 4.80 20.54 0.02
C PHE A 294 5.15 22.02 -0.03
N LEU A 295 4.21 22.86 0.38
CA LEU A 295 4.44 24.30 0.56
C LEU A 295 5.13 24.54 1.91
N LEU A 296 6.37 24.08 2.00
CA LEU A 296 7.23 24.10 3.18
C LEU A 296 8.68 24.39 2.75
N ASP A 297 9.53 24.76 3.71
CA ASP A 297 10.96 24.96 3.48
C ASP A 297 11.76 23.63 3.54
N GLN A 298 11.21 22.59 4.15
CA GLN A 298 11.84 21.28 4.31
C GLN A 298 10.83 20.15 4.09
N LEU A 299 11.34 19.01 3.61
CA LEU A 299 10.51 17.79 3.46
C LEU A 299 9.97 17.32 4.81
N PRO A 300 8.66 17.12 4.93
CA PRO A 300 8.07 16.59 6.15
C PRO A 300 8.42 15.10 6.32
N ARG A 301 8.55 14.68 7.58
CA ARG A 301 8.88 13.30 7.95
C ARG A 301 7.73 12.54 8.62
N ASN A 302 6.68 13.25 9.02
CA ASN A 302 5.50 12.69 9.70
C ASN A 302 4.26 13.53 9.40
N TYR A 303 3.10 13.02 9.82
CA TYR A 303 1.81 13.67 9.57
C TYR A 303 1.73 15.06 10.21
N THR A 304 2.22 15.23 11.43
CA THR A 304 2.24 16.53 12.13
C THR A 304 3.00 17.59 11.34
N GLN A 305 4.10 17.21 10.68
CA GLN A 305 4.86 18.13 9.83
C GLN A 305 4.15 18.41 8.50
N VAL A 306 3.49 17.41 7.90
CA VAL A 306 2.67 17.61 6.70
C VAL A 306 1.56 18.61 6.93
N MET A 307 0.91 18.56 8.10
CA MET A 307 -0.18 19.48 8.48
C MET A 307 0.26 20.94 8.67
N LYS A 308 1.56 21.22 8.67
CA LYS A 308 2.09 22.59 8.66
C LYS A 308 2.12 23.22 7.25
N SER A 309 1.93 22.42 6.21
CA SER A 309 1.83 22.93 4.83
C SER A 309 0.56 23.76 4.67
N ASP A 310 0.67 24.88 3.92
CA ASP A 310 -0.46 25.79 3.67
C ASP A 310 -1.52 25.11 2.78
N GLY A 311 -2.50 24.48 3.40
CA GLY A 311 -3.58 23.78 2.71
C GLY A 311 -4.47 24.68 1.86
N ALA A 312 -4.64 25.97 2.22
CA ALA A 312 -5.43 26.91 1.44
C ALA A 312 -4.74 27.24 0.13
N ARG A 313 -3.43 27.54 0.16
CA ARG A 313 -2.62 27.75 -1.05
C ARG A 313 -2.50 26.48 -1.89
N PHE A 314 -2.35 25.33 -1.25
CA PHE A 314 -2.33 24.04 -1.95
C PHE A 314 -3.63 23.82 -2.74
N ASN A 315 -4.79 24.06 -2.12
CA ASN A 315 -6.09 23.96 -2.78
C ASN A 315 -6.24 24.97 -3.93
N THR A 316 -5.77 26.19 -3.76
CA THR A 316 -5.78 27.19 -4.82
C THR A 316 -4.92 26.74 -6.01
N LEU A 317 -3.72 26.23 -5.77
CA LEU A 317 -2.85 25.71 -6.82
C LEU A 317 -3.45 24.51 -7.56
N PHE A 318 -4.19 23.64 -6.83
CA PHE A 318 -4.72 22.40 -7.39
C PHE A 318 -6.04 22.60 -8.16
N HIS A 319 -6.84 23.60 -7.79
CA HIS A 319 -8.17 23.84 -8.36
C HIS A 319 -8.24 25.12 -9.23
N GLY A 320 -7.23 25.96 -9.20
CA GLY A 320 -7.12 27.21 -9.99
C GLY A 320 -6.67 26.99 -11.38
#